data_70ba6af375dde92cf8d77323ca9e9c73
#
_entry.id   70ba6af375dde92cf8d77323ca9e9c73
#
_cell.length_a   1.000
_cell.length_b   1.000
_cell.length_c   1.000
_cell.angle_alpha   90.00
_cell.angle_beta   90.00
_cell.angle_gamma   90.00
#
_symmetry.space_group_name_H-M   'P 1'
#
loop_
_entity.id
_entity.type
_entity.pdbx_description
1 polymer ?
#
loop_
_entity_poly.entity_id
_entity_poly.type
_entity_poly.pdbx_seq_one_letter_code
_entity_poly.pdbx_strand_id
1 'polypeptide(L)'
;LKALTMDKRMINGSMLRAVELAIAFSHTRPSGRDFNTVCYDSKQGYIMMGENIAAGQTSSKSAMTSWMNSQEHKENILTSDYTGIGVGAVVVNGVHYWVQNFSTTTVQKASASSYKNKSANVNVEVTKEQAGNLFYINPLYSFSMKKGTSRNISYSIYNGFVDVPLVADGMKYTVSAPSVCKVSSSGKVTGLKAGKTKIKVAPKAAPSFAKTITVTVKGSSLAKVSWGKCRRSSKTVLLQWKKVKGATAYEVCRYKNKKWVKVTTTGKTSYKYKNAPKNGSYKVRALKKSGSKKIYGSFSAVKKIR
;
A
#
# COMPACT_ATOMS: atom_id res chain seq x y z
N LEU A 1 48.63 9.73 5.75
CA LEU A 1 48.09 8.93 4.67
C LEU A 1 48.15 9.68 3.35
N LYS A 2 48.38 8.98 2.26
CA LYS A 2 48.26 9.54 0.90
C LYS A 2 46.79 9.68 0.53
N ALA A 3 46.49 10.70 -0.27
CA ALA A 3 45.11 10.85 -0.80
C ALA A 3 44.80 9.69 -1.76
N LEU A 4 43.60 9.12 -1.63
CA LEU A 4 43.10 8.07 -2.52
C LEU A 4 42.79 8.65 -3.90
N THR A 5 43.08 7.86 -4.94
CA THR A 5 42.76 8.23 -6.33
C THR A 5 41.37 7.69 -6.69
N MET A 6 40.49 8.52 -7.24
CA MET A 6 39.19 8.05 -7.75
C MET A 6 39.41 7.17 -8.98
N ASP A 7 38.80 6.00 -8.97
CA ASP A 7 38.84 5.03 -10.08
C ASP A 7 37.42 4.92 -10.72
N LYS A 8 37.37 5.09 -12.04
CA LYS A 8 36.09 5.11 -12.80
C LYS A 8 35.30 3.81 -12.68
N ARG A 9 35.97 2.66 -12.63
CA ARG A 9 35.30 1.37 -12.50
C ARG A 9 34.70 1.22 -11.09
N MET A 10 35.48 1.62 -10.07
CA MET A 10 35.01 1.60 -8.70
C MET A 10 33.83 2.56 -8.50
N ILE A 11 33.86 3.76 -9.13
CA ILE A 11 32.75 4.69 -9.09
C ILE A 11 31.50 4.02 -9.69
N ASN A 12 31.63 3.40 -10.86
CA ASN A 12 30.47 2.72 -11.50
C ASN A 12 29.97 1.55 -10.64
N GLY A 13 30.86 0.77 -10.05
CA GLY A 13 30.51 -0.31 -9.12
C GLY A 13 29.87 0.22 -7.87
N SER A 14 30.41 1.26 -7.24
CA SER A 14 29.83 1.89 -6.05
C SER A 14 28.45 2.52 -6.32
N MET A 15 28.25 3.10 -7.50
CA MET A 15 26.94 3.60 -7.92
C MET A 15 25.92 2.45 -8.07
N LEU A 16 26.31 1.32 -8.66
CA LEU A 16 25.46 0.12 -8.72
C LEU A 16 25.19 -0.41 -7.31
N ARG A 17 26.22 -0.51 -6.46
CA ARG A 17 26.04 -0.93 -5.05
C ARG A 17 25.06 -0.02 -4.30
N ALA A 18 25.15 1.29 -4.47
CA ALA A 18 24.24 2.23 -3.83
C ALA A 18 22.77 1.96 -4.26
N VAL A 19 22.53 1.58 -5.52
CA VAL A 19 21.20 1.14 -5.98
C VAL A 19 20.81 -0.21 -5.37
N GLU A 20 21.74 -1.17 -5.30
CA GLU A 20 21.52 -2.48 -4.69
C GLU A 20 21.16 -2.39 -3.21
N LEU A 21 21.76 -1.43 -2.46
CA LEU A 21 21.41 -1.18 -1.05
C LEU A 21 19.95 -0.76 -0.85
N ALA A 22 19.36 -0.11 -1.84
CA ALA A 22 17.93 0.21 -1.78
C ALA A 22 17.03 -1.06 -1.88
N ILE A 23 17.58 -2.16 -2.38
CA ILE A 23 16.90 -3.46 -2.45
C ILE A 23 17.25 -4.31 -1.22
N ALA A 24 18.55 -4.38 -0.88
CA ALA A 24 19.05 -5.10 0.29
C ALA A 24 20.19 -4.30 0.92
N PHE A 25 20.01 -3.80 2.15
CA PHE A 25 21.04 -3.09 2.90
C PHE A 25 21.98 -4.10 3.55
N SER A 26 22.96 -4.56 2.78
CA SER A 26 23.90 -5.62 3.15
C SER A 26 25.18 -5.52 2.33
N HIS A 27 26.28 -6.01 2.88
CA HIS A 27 27.53 -6.22 2.11
C HIS A 27 27.40 -7.35 1.09
N THR A 28 26.48 -8.29 1.29
CA THR A 28 26.11 -9.27 0.26
C THR A 28 25.18 -8.61 -0.76
N ARG A 29 25.52 -8.70 -2.04
CA ARG A 29 24.72 -8.15 -3.14
C ARG A 29 23.36 -8.88 -3.27
N PRO A 30 22.32 -8.24 -3.81
CA PRO A 30 21.04 -8.90 -4.09
C PRO A 30 21.17 -10.13 -5.02
N SER A 31 22.23 -10.23 -5.79
CA SER A 31 22.58 -11.41 -6.60
C SER A 31 23.15 -12.58 -5.78
N GLY A 32 23.31 -12.44 -4.46
CA GLY A 32 23.95 -13.43 -3.59
C GLY A 32 25.47 -13.42 -3.63
N ARG A 33 26.08 -12.60 -4.49
CA ARG A 33 27.54 -12.47 -4.61
C ARG A 33 28.09 -11.49 -3.57
N ASP A 34 29.38 -11.58 -3.29
CA ASP A 34 30.08 -10.63 -2.44
C ASP A 34 30.11 -9.22 -3.06
N PHE A 35 30.17 -8.16 -2.21
CA PHE A 35 30.17 -6.76 -2.64
C PHE A 35 31.31 -6.45 -3.63
N ASN A 36 32.46 -7.09 -3.47
CA ASN A 36 33.64 -6.84 -4.31
C ASN A 36 33.42 -7.21 -5.78
N THR A 37 32.49 -8.15 -6.06
CA THR A 37 32.19 -8.60 -7.44
C THR A 37 31.57 -7.50 -8.31
N VAL A 38 31.12 -6.39 -7.75
CA VAL A 38 30.58 -5.27 -8.51
C VAL A 38 31.66 -4.53 -9.32
N CYS A 39 32.90 -4.59 -8.86
CA CYS A 39 34.04 -3.93 -9.47
C CYS A 39 35.02 -4.93 -10.15
N TYR A 40 34.72 -6.23 -10.10
CA TYR A 40 35.58 -7.27 -10.65
C TYR A 40 35.58 -7.25 -12.18
N ASP A 41 36.78 -7.25 -12.75
CA ASP A 41 37.03 -7.47 -14.17
C ASP A 41 38.02 -8.62 -14.31
N SER A 42 37.56 -9.73 -14.87
CA SER A 42 38.38 -10.95 -15.05
C SER A 42 39.63 -10.75 -15.88
N LYS A 43 39.71 -9.67 -16.69
CA LYS A 43 40.84 -9.36 -17.57
C LYS A 43 41.91 -8.51 -16.91
N GLN A 44 41.69 -7.88 -15.77
CA GLN A 44 42.57 -6.85 -15.21
C GLN A 44 42.99 -7.06 -13.76
N GLY A 45 42.67 -8.23 -13.15
CA GLY A 45 43.15 -8.61 -11.81
C GLY A 45 42.92 -7.53 -10.76
N TYR A 46 41.69 -7.21 -10.47
CA TYR A 46 41.33 -6.11 -9.60
C TYR A 46 41.09 -6.58 -8.16
N ILE A 47 41.81 -6.01 -7.22
CA ILE A 47 41.64 -6.34 -5.80
C ILE A 47 40.94 -5.16 -5.12
N MET A 48 39.68 -5.39 -4.68
CA MET A 48 38.97 -4.52 -3.78
C MET A 48 38.98 -5.15 -2.39
N MET A 49 39.26 -4.38 -1.36
CA MET A 49 39.50 -4.91 -0.03
C MET A 49 38.56 -4.37 1.06
N GLY A 50 37.79 -3.31 0.80
CA GLY A 50 36.88 -2.77 1.78
C GLY A 50 35.67 -2.07 1.18
N GLU A 51 34.55 -2.10 1.92
CA GLU A 51 33.32 -1.39 1.60
C GLU A 51 32.77 -0.70 2.86
N ASN A 52 32.45 0.59 2.75
CA ASN A 52 31.59 1.29 3.72
C ASN A 52 30.24 1.58 3.11
N ILE A 53 29.18 1.26 3.83
CA ILE A 53 27.81 1.53 3.41
C ILE A 53 27.07 2.37 4.46
N ALA A 54 26.19 3.24 4.00
CA ALA A 54 25.31 4.01 4.88
C ALA A 54 23.98 4.31 4.22
N ALA A 55 22.92 4.52 5.02
CA ALA A 55 21.60 4.89 4.54
C ALA A 55 20.93 5.89 5.49
N GLY A 56 20.13 6.81 4.92
CA GLY A 56 19.36 7.80 5.68
C GLY A 56 20.07 9.14 5.87
N GLN A 57 21.40 9.22 5.79
CA GLN A 57 22.13 10.49 5.89
C GLN A 57 21.85 11.36 4.66
N THR A 58 21.38 12.58 4.89
CA THR A 58 20.91 13.48 3.81
C THR A 58 22.04 14.27 3.12
N SER A 59 23.27 14.11 3.56
CA SER A 59 24.44 14.78 2.97
C SER A 59 25.68 13.90 3.04
N SER A 60 26.64 14.12 2.13
CA SER A 60 27.95 13.47 2.15
C SER A 60 28.73 13.74 3.45
N LYS A 61 28.58 14.96 4.02
CA LYS A 61 29.18 15.31 5.31
C LYS A 61 28.62 14.43 6.44
N SER A 62 27.29 14.26 6.51
CA SER A 62 26.68 13.43 7.55
C SER A 62 27.01 11.95 7.38
N ALA A 63 27.08 11.43 6.13
CA ALA A 63 27.54 10.07 5.87
C ALA A 63 28.99 9.87 6.34
N MET A 64 29.88 10.78 5.97
CA MET A 64 31.29 10.74 6.38
C MET A 64 31.46 10.83 7.90
N THR A 65 30.69 11.71 8.57
CA THR A 65 30.69 11.80 10.04
C THR A 65 30.26 10.48 10.68
N SER A 66 29.20 9.83 10.15
CA SER A 66 28.73 8.53 10.64
C SER A 66 29.83 7.46 10.51
N TRP A 67 30.48 7.38 9.36
CA TRP A 67 31.57 6.42 9.14
C TRP A 67 32.78 6.69 10.04
N MET A 68 33.18 7.95 10.22
CA MET A 68 34.33 8.30 11.09
C MET A 68 34.04 8.07 12.58
N ASN A 69 32.78 8.01 12.99
CA ASN A 69 32.37 7.69 14.37
C ASN A 69 32.21 6.17 14.60
N SER A 70 32.30 5.34 13.57
CA SER A 70 32.30 3.88 13.66
C SER A 70 33.72 3.38 13.46
N GLN A 71 34.24 2.57 14.39
CA GLN A 71 35.60 2.08 14.36
C GLN A 71 35.88 1.31 13.06
N GLU A 72 35.07 0.33 12.70
CA GLU A 72 35.23 -0.51 11.51
C GLU A 72 35.22 0.31 10.21
N HIS A 73 34.29 1.25 10.07
CA HIS A 73 34.27 2.10 8.89
C HIS A 73 35.45 3.07 8.83
N LYS A 74 35.89 3.60 9.98
CA LYS A 74 37.04 4.47 10.10
C LYS A 74 38.34 3.74 9.75
N GLU A 75 38.49 2.49 10.17
CA GLU A 75 39.63 1.65 9.81
C GLU A 75 39.74 1.49 8.30
N ASN A 76 38.64 1.20 7.60
CA ASN A 76 38.64 1.18 6.13
C ASN A 76 39.11 2.50 5.52
N ILE A 77 38.66 3.65 6.04
CA ILE A 77 39.04 4.97 5.52
C ILE A 77 40.53 5.27 5.76
N LEU A 78 41.10 4.79 6.87
CA LEU A 78 42.44 5.09 7.31
C LEU A 78 43.45 3.98 6.96
N THR A 79 43.05 2.94 6.23
CA THR A 79 43.97 1.89 5.80
C THR A 79 44.98 2.43 4.80
N SER A 80 46.27 2.30 5.13
CA SER A 80 47.40 2.83 4.34
C SER A 80 47.62 2.16 2.99
N ASP A 81 47.20 0.91 2.86
CA ASP A 81 47.40 0.08 1.67
C ASP A 81 46.41 0.43 0.55
N TYR A 82 45.35 1.14 0.86
CA TYR A 82 44.42 1.58 -0.18
C TYR A 82 45.02 2.74 -0.98
N THR A 83 44.91 2.62 -2.31
CA THR A 83 45.35 3.65 -3.27
C THR A 83 44.20 4.17 -4.11
N GLY A 84 43.15 3.36 -4.28
CA GLY A 84 41.95 3.66 -5.08
C GLY A 84 40.70 3.73 -4.26
N ILE A 85 39.74 4.59 -4.71
CA ILE A 85 38.43 4.72 -4.13
C ILE A 85 37.36 4.88 -5.23
N GLY A 86 36.23 4.23 -5.02
CA GLY A 86 34.96 4.55 -5.69
C GLY A 86 33.93 5.03 -4.70
N VAL A 87 33.17 6.06 -5.04
CA VAL A 87 32.08 6.56 -4.23
C VAL A 87 30.80 6.48 -5.03
N GLY A 88 29.75 5.92 -4.42
CA GLY A 88 28.39 5.87 -4.95
C GLY A 88 27.41 6.55 -4.00
N ALA A 89 26.49 7.33 -4.57
CA ALA A 89 25.40 7.94 -3.82
C ALA A 89 24.14 7.98 -4.69
N VAL A 90 23.03 7.45 -4.17
CA VAL A 90 21.75 7.50 -4.85
C VAL A 90 20.63 7.87 -3.87
N VAL A 91 19.55 8.40 -4.41
CA VAL A 91 18.31 8.63 -3.65
C VAL A 91 17.22 7.76 -4.26
N VAL A 92 16.69 6.85 -3.48
CA VAL A 92 15.57 5.99 -3.88
C VAL A 92 14.43 6.22 -2.92
N ASN A 93 13.28 6.65 -3.44
CA ASN A 93 12.09 6.96 -2.64
C ASN A 93 12.35 7.90 -1.44
N GLY A 94 13.23 8.91 -1.63
CA GLY A 94 13.57 9.88 -0.59
C GLY A 94 14.62 9.41 0.43
N VAL A 95 15.08 8.16 0.35
CA VAL A 95 16.15 7.62 1.19
C VAL A 95 17.47 7.71 0.43
N HIS A 96 18.50 8.28 1.06
CA HIS A 96 19.84 8.37 0.53
C HIS A 96 20.63 7.10 0.88
N TYR A 97 21.31 6.50 -0.09
CA TYR A 97 22.20 5.35 0.08
C TYR A 97 23.61 5.75 -0.37
N TRP A 98 24.57 5.41 0.45
CA TRP A 98 25.99 5.82 0.29
C TRP A 98 26.88 4.61 0.30
N VAL A 99 27.89 4.61 -0.57
CA VAL A 99 28.90 3.56 -0.67
C VAL A 99 30.28 4.17 -0.86
N GLN A 100 31.26 3.66 -0.14
CA GLN A 100 32.67 3.81 -0.45
C GLN A 100 33.24 2.42 -0.66
N ASN A 101 33.88 2.19 -1.80
CA ASN A 101 34.66 1.00 -2.09
C ASN A 101 36.13 1.37 -2.18
N PHE A 102 36.98 0.62 -1.49
CA PHE A 102 38.41 0.83 -1.39
C PHE A 102 39.18 -0.27 -2.11
N SER A 103 40.32 0.06 -2.70
CA SER A 103 41.21 -0.93 -3.31
C SER A 103 42.67 -0.56 -3.16
N THR A 104 43.52 -1.59 -3.21
CA THR A 104 44.99 -1.44 -3.25
C THR A 104 45.53 -1.00 -4.63
N THR A 105 44.68 -0.99 -5.67
CA THR A 105 45.06 -0.62 -7.04
C THR A 105 44.10 0.41 -7.64
N THR A 106 44.67 1.30 -8.46
CA THR A 106 43.88 2.25 -9.28
C THR A 106 44.18 1.95 -10.74
N VAL A 107 43.16 1.61 -11.51
CA VAL A 107 43.33 1.22 -12.92
C VAL A 107 42.89 2.35 -13.86
N GLN A 108 41.79 3.03 -13.59
CA GLN A 108 41.29 4.09 -14.46
C GLN A 108 40.97 5.34 -13.66
N LYS A 109 41.88 6.29 -13.61
CA LYS A 109 41.67 7.58 -12.92
C LYS A 109 40.43 8.29 -13.45
N ALA A 110 39.66 8.88 -12.54
CA ALA A 110 38.46 9.61 -12.86
C ALA A 110 38.33 10.91 -12.05
N SER A 111 37.47 11.82 -12.54
CA SER A 111 37.06 13.03 -11.83
C SER A 111 35.61 12.91 -11.31
N ALA A 112 35.38 13.38 -10.11
CA ALA A 112 34.06 13.42 -9.49
C ALA A 112 33.01 14.23 -10.28
N SER A 113 33.44 15.22 -11.08
CA SER A 113 32.56 16.11 -11.85
C SER A 113 31.71 15.38 -12.90
N SER A 114 32.16 14.20 -13.38
CA SER A 114 31.47 13.43 -14.42
C SER A 114 30.16 12.75 -13.98
N TYR A 115 29.87 12.72 -12.70
CA TYR A 115 28.81 11.87 -12.11
C TYR A 115 27.70 12.63 -11.37
N LYS A 116 27.68 13.96 -11.46
CA LYS A 116 26.70 14.77 -10.73
C LYS A 116 25.29 14.69 -11.35
N ASN A 117 24.28 14.53 -10.51
CA ASN A 117 22.86 14.73 -10.82
C ASN A 117 22.34 14.01 -12.07
N LYS A 118 22.72 12.75 -12.26
CA LYS A 118 22.20 11.90 -13.33
C LYS A 118 21.11 11.00 -12.81
N SER A 119 20.02 10.88 -13.54
CA SER A 119 18.98 9.87 -13.31
C SER A 119 19.17 8.73 -14.30
N ALA A 120 19.06 7.50 -13.84
CA ALA A 120 19.17 6.31 -14.67
C ALA A 120 18.22 5.21 -14.19
N ASN A 121 17.76 4.39 -15.14
CA ASN A 121 17.13 3.11 -14.82
C ASN A 121 18.25 2.06 -14.71
N VAL A 122 18.31 1.37 -13.60
CA VAL A 122 19.32 0.34 -13.33
C VAL A 122 18.64 -1.00 -13.12
N ASN A 123 19.08 -2.01 -13.86
CA ASN A 123 18.67 -3.39 -13.65
C ASN A 123 19.54 -4.00 -12.54
N VAL A 124 18.90 -4.50 -11.49
CA VAL A 124 19.58 -5.20 -10.40
C VAL A 124 19.23 -6.67 -10.46
N GLU A 125 20.25 -7.51 -10.49
CA GLU A 125 20.11 -8.96 -10.42
C GLU A 125 19.80 -9.37 -8.98
N VAL A 126 18.70 -10.16 -8.80
CA VAL A 126 18.27 -10.66 -7.49
C VAL A 126 18.10 -12.17 -7.58
N THR A 127 18.73 -12.93 -6.67
CA THR A 127 18.51 -14.38 -6.62
C THR A 127 17.08 -14.70 -6.15
N LYS A 128 16.61 -15.91 -6.50
CA LYS A 128 15.29 -16.39 -6.07
C LYS A 128 15.18 -16.45 -4.55
N GLU A 129 16.23 -16.85 -3.86
CA GLU A 129 16.29 -16.92 -2.41
C GLU A 129 16.26 -15.52 -1.79
N GLN A 130 17.09 -14.61 -2.25
CA GLN A 130 17.10 -13.23 -1.78
C GLN A 130 15.80 -12.51 -2.12
N ALA A 131 15.24 -12.72 -3.29
CA ALA A 131 13.90 -12.24 -3.60
C ALA A 131 12.87 -12.75 -2.59
N GLY A 132 12.97 -13.99 -2.11
CA GLY A 132 12.12 -14.55 -1.04
C GLY A 132 12.23 -13.82 0.28
N ASN A 133 13.44 -13.44 0.67
CA ASN A 133 13.73 -12.72 1.90
C ASN A 133 13.38 -11.22 1.80
N LEU A 134 13.57 -10.63 0.62
CA LEU A 134 13.34 -9.21 0.35
C LEU A 134 11.85 -8.87 0.08
N PHE A 135 11.12 -9.76 -0.61
CA PHE A 135 9.71 -9.57 -0.88
C PHE A 135 8.83 -9.95 0.33
N TYR A 136 9.21 -9.50 1.52
CA TYR A 136 8.27 -9.33 2.58
C TYR A 136 7.33 -8.19 2.16
N ILE A 137 6.38 -8.51 1.29
CA ILE A 137 5.28 -7.58 1.01
C ILE A 137 4.63 -7.35 2.35
N ASN A 138 4.88 -6.20 2.94
CA ASN A 138 4.27 -5.71 4.16
C ASN A 138 2.77 -6.05 4.07
N PRO A 139 2.17 -6.68 5.08
CA PRO A 139 1.01 -7.52 4.87
C PRO A 139 -0.04 -6.76 4.10
N LEU A 140 -0.30 -7.23 2.89
CA LEU A 140 -1.46 -6.83 2.11
C LEU A 140 -2.68 -7.24 2.92
N TYR A 141 -3.17 -6.32 3.76
CA TYR A 141 -4.34 -6.59 4.58
C TYR A 141 -5.57 -6.71 3.70
N SER A 142 -6.34 -7.78 3.97
CA SER A 142 -7.71 -7.85 3.49
C SER A 142 -8.50 -6.65 4.01
N PHE A 143 -9.31 -6.05 3.16
CA PHE A 143 -10.04 -4.84 3.54
C PHE A 143 -11.49 -4.82 3.04
N SER A 144 -12.28 -3.95 3.67
CA SER A 144 -13.64 -3.68 3.23
C SER A 144 -13.74 -2.27 2.65
N MET A 145 -14.55 -2.11 1.61
CA MET A 145 -14.84 -0.83 0.97
C MET A 145 -16.31 -0.71 0.59
N LYS A 146 -16.81 0.51 0.39
CA LYS A 146 -18.17 0.75 -0.10
C LYS A 146 -18.22 0.61 -1.62
N LYS A 147 -19.34 0.15 -2.17
CA LYS A 147 -19.61 0.21 -3.61
C LYS A 147 -19.41 1.64 -4.12
N GLY A 148 -18.72 1.79 -5.25
CA GLY A 148 -18.42 3.08 -5.89
C GLY A 148 -17.26 3.86 -5.28
N THR A 149 -16.59 3.33 -4.25
CA THR A 149 -15.36 3.94 -3.71
C THR A 149 -14.13 3.25 -4.27
N SER A 150 -12.97 3.92 -4.16
CA SER A 150 -11.68 3.37 -4.55
C SER A 150 -10.69 3.42 -3.38
N ARG A 151 -9.72 2.50 -3.39
CA ARG A 151 -8.60 2.44 -2.47
C ARG A 151 -7.37 1.90 -3.20
N ASN A 152 -6.20 2.46 -2.94
CA ASN A 152 -4.94 1.92 -3.46
C ASN A 152 -4.48 0.73 -2.62
N ILE A 153 -3.90 -0.26 -3.27
CA ILE A 153 -3.10 -1.31 -2.64
C ILE A 153 -1.71 -0.70 -2.42
N SER A 154 -1.25 -0.72 -1.18
CA SER A 154 0.12 -0.33 -0.82
C SER A 154 0.95 -1.58 -0.63
N TYR A 155 2.19 -1.55 -1.05
CA TYR A 155 3.19 -2.60 -0.82
C TYR A 155 4.56 -1.97 -0.79
N SER A 156 5.43 -2.58 0.01
CA SER A 156 6.83 -2.23 0.16
C SER A 156 7.65 -3.50 0.28
N ILE A 157 8.95 -3.39 0.11
CA ILE A 157 9.92 -4.39 0.54
C ILE A 157 10.67 -3.82 1.73
N TYR A 158 11.00 -4.66 2.70
CA TYR A 158 11.96 -4.31 3.74
C TYR A 158 13.36 -4.66 3.25
N ASN A 159 14.22 -3.68 3.11
CA ASN A 159 15.56 -3.86 2.54
C ASN A 159 16.64 -4.15 3.60
N GLY A 160 16.23 -4.44 4.84
CA GLY A 160 17.13 -4.60 5.99
C GLY A 160 17.34 -3.31 6.80
N PHE A 161 16.88 -2.18 6.28
CA PHE A 161 17.02 -0.87 6.93
C PHE A 161 15.70 -0.09 6.98
N VAL A 162 14.99 0.03 5.85
CA VAL A 162 13.71 0.74 5.74
C VAL A 162 12.75 -0.01 4.82
N ASP A 163 11.45 0.31 4.94
CA ASP A 163 10.44 -0.09 3.97
C ASP A 163 10.59 0.74 2.68
N VAL A 164 10.91 0.08 1.57
CA VAL A 164 11.01 0.71 0.25
C VAL A 164 9.72 0.49 -0.52
N PRO A 165 8.94 1.54 -0.83
CA PRO A 165 7.72 1.39 -1.62
C PRO A 165 8.04 0.86 -3.01
N LEU A 166 7.30 -0.16 -3.45
CA LEU A 166 7.40 -0.69 -4.80
C LEU A 166 6.54 0.12 -5.77
N VAL A 167 7.04 0.33 -6.99
CA VAL A 167 6.26 1.00 -8.04
C VAL A 167 5.17 0.09 -8.56
N ALA A 168 3.98 0.66 -8.74
CA ALA A 168 2.78 -0.06 -9.17
C ALA A 168 2.98 -0.80 -10.51
N ASP A 169 3.73 -0.22 -11.43
CA ASP A 169 3.99 -0.79 -12.77
C ASP A 169 4.77 -2.10 -12.73
N GLY A 170 5.52 -2.35 -11.66
CA GLY A 170 6.22 -3.62 -11.40
C GLY A 170 5.29 -4.76 -10.97
N MET A 171 3.98 -4.52 -10.77
CA MET A 171 3.06 -5.49 -10.21
C MET A 171 2.03 -5.97 -11.22
N LYS A 172 1.62 -7.25 -11.08
CA LYS A 172 0.50 -7.86 -11.80
C LYS A 172 -0.63 -8.15 -10.82
N TYR A 173 -1.85 -7.78 -11.20
CA TYR A 173 -3.06 -7.99 -10.40
C TYR A 173 -3.99 -8.97 -11.09
N THR A 174 -4.49 -9.96 -10.35
CA THR A 174 -5.51 -10.89 -10.83
C THR A 174 -6.69 -10.89 -9.87
N VAL A 175 -7.89 -10.57 -10.36
CA VAL A 175 -9.12 -10.49 -9.57
C VAL A 175 -9.97 -11.73 -9.83
N SER A 176 -10.31 -12.49 -8.77
CA SER A 176 -11.10 -13.73 -8.89
C SER A 176 -12.55 -13.46 -9.31
N ALA A 177 -13.14 -12.34 -8.91
CA ALA A 177 -14.48 -11.93 -9.30
C ALA A 177 -14.50 -10.47 -9.80
N PRO A 178 -14.20 -10.23 -11.09
CA PRO A 178 -14.12 -8.88 -11.66
C PRO A 178 -15.43 -8.07 -11.58
N SER A 179 -16.57 -8.75 -11.45
CA SER A 179 -17.86 -8.09 -11.23
C SER A 179 -17.98 -7.44 -9.84
N VAL A 180 -17.17 -7.84 -8.85
CA VAL A 180 -17.18 -7.30 -7.48
C VAL A 180 -16.29 -6.09 -7.36
N CYS A 181 -15.07 -6.16 -7.89
CA CYS A 181 -14.16 -5.01 -7.98
C CYS A 181 -13.27 -5.11 -9.21
N LYS A 182 -12.66 -3.98 -9.61
CA LYS A 182 -11.60 -3.90 -10.60
C LYS A 182 -10.35 -3.30 -9.98
N VAL A 183 -9.20 -3.61 -10.55
CA VAL A 183 -7.90 -3.06 -10.15
C VAL A 183 -7.25 -2.46 -11.39
N SER A 184 -6.74 -1.22 -11.29
CA SER A 184 -5.94 -0.60 -12.36
C SER A 184 -4.50 -1.11 -12.33
N SER A 185 -3.72 -0.84 -13.39
CA SER A 185 -2.27 -1.08 -13.42
C SER A 185 -1.53 -0.39 -12.27
N SER A 186 -2.04 0.76 -11.81
CA SER A 186 -1.51 1.50 -10.66
C SER A 186 -1.97 0.96 -9.29
N GLY A 187 -2.57 -0.23 -9.21
CA GLY A 187 -3.01 -0.83 -7.94
C GLY A 187 -4.25 -0.19 -7.30
N LYS A 188 -4.99 0.67 -8.03
CA LYS A 188 -6.22 1.28 -7.54
C LYS A 188 -7.39 0.32 -7.66
N VAL A 189 -7.89 -0.17 -6.51
CA VAL A 189 -9.08 -1.03 -6.41
C VAL A 189 -10.33 -0.17 -6.40
N THR A 190 -11.31 -0.50 -7.25
CA THR A 190 -12.62 0.16 -7.28
C THR A 190 -13.73 -0.87 -7.04
N GLY A 191 -14.57 -0.64 -6.03
CA GLY A 191 -15.70 -1.51 -5.68
C GLY A 191 -16.87 -1.33 -6.64
N LEU A 192 -17.26 -2.38 -7.36
CA LEU A 192 -18.30 -2.34 -8.41
C LEU A 192 -19.65 -2.88 -7.90
N LYS A 193 -19.65 -3.98 -7.17
CA LYS A 193 -20.85 -4.67 -6.68
C LYS A 193 -20.59 -5.25 -5.30
N ALA A 194 -21.63 -5.27 -4.45
CA ALA A 194 -21.52 -5.92 -3.14
C ALA A 194 -21.14 -7.41 -3.28
N GLY A 195 -20.16 -7.82 -2.51
CA GLY A 195 -19.64 -9.19 -2.55
C GLY A 195 -18.22 -9.27 -1.98
N LYS A 196 -17.66 -10.48 -1.99
CA LYS A 196 -16.27 -10.75 -1.63
C LYS A 196 -15.53 -11.21 -2.88
N THR A 197 -14.28 -10.82 -3.03
CA THR A 197 -13.39 -11.28 -4.09
C THR A 197 -11.97 -11.37 -3.56
N LYS A 198 -11.13 -12.17 -4.21
CA LYS A 198 -9.70 -12.25 -3.94
C LYS A 198 -8.95 -11.48 -5.01
N ILE A 199 -7.91 -10.77 -4.62
CA ILE A 199 -6.94 -10.14 -5.53
C ILE A 199 -5.60 -10.79 -5.26
N LYS A 200 -5.06 -11.48 -6.28
CA LYS A 200 -3.67 -11.94 -6.29
C LYS A 200 -2.80 -10.80 -6.79
N VAL A 201 -1.81 -10.42 -6.01
CA VAL A 201 -0.82 -9.38 -6.32
C VAL A 201 0.52 -10.07 -6.46
N ALA A 202 1.17 -9.91 -7.59
CA ALA A 202 2.45 -10.58 -7.89
C ALA A 202 3.43 -9.58 -8.50
N PRO A 203 4.70 -9.55 -8.06
CA PRO A 203 5.75 -8.85 -8.80
C PRO A 203 5.88 -9.47 -10.21
N LYS A 204 5.99 -8.64 -11.25
CA LYS A 204 6.17 -9.15 -12.62
C LYS A 204 7.48 -9.91 -12.77
N ALA A 205 8.55 -9.40 -12.14
CA ALA A 205 9.88 -10.01 -12.16
C ALA A 205 9.97 -11.30 -11.33
N ALA A 206 9.06 -11.52 -10.35
CA ALA A 206 9.10 -12.66 -9.45
C ALA A 206 7.68 -13.16 -9.11
N PRO A 207 6.95 -13.74 -10.06
CA PRO A 207 5.53 -14.13 -9.91
C PRO A 207 5.28 -15.18 -8.81
N SER A 208 6.30 -15.95 -8.41
CA SER A 208 6.23 -16.94 -7.33
C SER A 208 5.97 -16.31 -5.95
N PHE A 209 6.32 -15.04 -5.75
CA PHE A 209 6.09 -14.30 -4.50
C PHE A 209 4.71 -13.64 -4.40
N ALA A 210 3.78 -14.08 -5.21
CA ALA A 210 2.43 -13.57 -5.19
C ALA A 210 1.77 -13.70 -3.80
N LYS A 211 1.09 -12.64 -3.39
CA LYS A 211 0.24 -12.62 -2.19
C LYS A 211 -1.22 -12.45 -2.60
N THR A 212 -2.12 -12.95 -1.77
CA THR A 212 -3.56 -12.86 -2.02
C THR A 212 -4.25 -12.15 -0.88
N ILE A 213 -5.02 -11.12 -1.22
CA ILE A 213 -5.87 -10.39 -0.29
C ILE A 213 -7.35 -10.63 -0.59
N THR A 214 -8.18 -10.53 0.45
CA THR A 214 -9.63 -10.56 0.31
C THR A 214 -10.19 -9.14 0.36
N VAL A 215 -10.94 -8.76 -0.66
CA VAL A 215 -11.65 -7.48 -0.71
C VAL A 215 -13.14 -7.74 -0.53
N THR A 216 -13.73 -7.05 0.44
CA THR A 216 -15.18 -7.08 0.69
C THR A 216 -15.80 -5.76 0.26
N VAL A 217 -16.56 -5.77 -0.80
CA VAL A 217 -17.33 -4.60 -1.23
C VAL A 217 -18.70 -4.63 -0.54
N LYS A 218 -18.92 -3.67 0.34
CA LYS A 218 -20.20 -3.49 1.03
C LYS A 218 -21.17 -2.77 0.12
N GLY A 219 -22.41 -3.25 0.02
CA GLY A 219 -23.48 -2.56 -0.67
C GLY A 219 -23.77 -1.20 -0.01
N SER A 220 -24.34 -0.27 -0.76
CA SER A 220 -24.90 0.93 -0.17
C SER A 220 -26.13 0.54 0.66
N SER A 221 -25.99 0.45 1.98
CA SER A 221 -27.14 0.37 2.87
C SER A 221 -27.77 1.75 3.01
N LEU A 222 -29.08 1.84 2.87
CA LEU A 222 -29.78 3.06 3.24
C LEU A 222 -29.65 3.28 4.75
N ALA A 223 -29.47 4.53 5.14
CA ALA A 223 -29.38 4.88 6.55
C ALA A 223 -30.65 4.43 7.31
N LYS A 224 -30.47 4.13 8.59
CA LYS A 224 -31.57 3.84 9.49
C LYS A 224 -32.53 5.04 9.56
N VAL A 225 -33.81 4.78 9.48
CA VAL A 225 -34.82 5.84 9.55
C VAL A 225 -34.94 6.39 10.96
N SER A 226 -34.93 7.70 11.10
CA SER A 226 -35.23 8.41 12.36
C SER A 226 -36.64 8.94 12.37
N TRP A 227 -37.33 8.74 13.49
CA TRP A 227 -38.69 9.24 13.66
C TRP A 227 -38.74 10.77 13.72
N GLY A 228 -39.80 11.35 13.12
CA GLY A 228 -40.25 12.71 13.31
C GLY A 228 -41.37 12.79 14.36
N LYS A 229 -42.23 13.79 14.23
CA LYS A 229 -43.40 13.94 15.10
C LYS A 229 -44.44 12.85 14.76
N CYS A 230 -44.77 12.01 15.73
CA CYS A 230 -45.84 10.99 15.59
C CYS A 230 -46.91 11.28 16.63
N ARG A 231 -48.16 11.24 16.20
CA ARG A 231 -49.29 11.57 17.09
C ARG A 231 -50.50 10.71 16.78
N ARG A 232 -51.36 10.58 17.76
CA ARG A 232 -52.68 10.00 17.63
C ARG A 232 -53.73 11.12 17.61
N SER A 233 -54.73 10.93 16.81
CA SER A 233 -55.97 11.71 16.83
C SER A 233 -57.14 10.73 16.64
N SER A 234 -57.94 10.50 17.70
CA SER A 234 -59.00 9.50 17.71
C SER A 234 -58.47 8.10 17.26
N LYS A 235 -59.11 7.48 16.27
CA LYS A 235 -58.73 6.18 15.69
C LYS A 235 -57.63 6.28 14.61
N THR A 236 -56.97 7.44 14.44
CA THR A 236 -55.93 7.64 13.42
C THR A 236 -54.58 7.91 14.07
N VAL A 237 -53.54 7.23 13.61
CA VAL A 237 -52.15 7.49 13.99
C VAL A 237 -51.44 8.10 12.81
N LEU A 238 -50.82 9.28 13.00
CA LEU A 238 -49.91 9.90 12.08
C LEU A 238 -48.48 9.47 12.44
N LEU A 239 -47.84 8.78 11.53
CA LEU A 239 -46.43 8.41 11.60
C LEU A 239 -45.64 9.34 10.68
N GLN A 240 -44.61 10.00 11.21
CA GLN A 240 -43.68 10.84 10.42
C GLN A 240 -42.23 10.46 10.71
N TRP A 241 -41.40 10.61 9.71
CA TRP A 241 -39.95 10.30 9.81
C TRP A 241 -39.12 11.22 8.94
N LYS A 242 -37.82 11.30 9.25
CA LYS A 242 -36.86 12.10 8.47
C LYS A 242 -36.55 11.42 7.14
N LYS A 243 -36.40 12.22 6.08
CA LYS A 243 -36.00 11.74 4.75
C LYS A 243 -34.65 11.06 4.83
N VAL A 244 -34.47 9.89 4.21
CA VAL A 244 -33.23 9.16 4.08
C VAL A 244 -32.65 9.42 2.69
N LYS A 245 -31.42 9.91 2.63
CA LYS A 245 -30.72 10.17 1.34
C LYS A 245 -30.64 8.88 0.51
N GLY A 246 -31.09 8.96 -0.73
CA GLY A 246 -31.07 7.82 -1.66
C GLY A 246 -32.24 6.83 -1.50
N ALA A 247 -33.18 7.04 -0.55
CA ALA A 247 -34.42 6.28 -0.48
C ALA A 247 -35.39 6.73 -1.56
N THR A 248 -36.03 5.77 -2.22
CA THR A 248 -37.15 6.01 -3.16
C THR A 248 -38.51 5.72 -2.55
N ALA A 249 -38.55 4.98 -1.46
CA ALA A 249 -39.76 4.67 -0.71
C ALA A 249 -39.42 4.19 0.72
N TYR A 250 -40.46 3.98 1.51
CA TYR A 250 -40.39 3.52 2.90
C TYR A 250 -41.41 2.40 3.12
N GLU A 251 -40.97 1.35 3.80
CA GLU A 251 -41.82 0.26 4.25
C GLU A 251 -42.19 0.48 5.71
N VAL A 252 -43.50 0.58 6.00
CA VAL A 252 -44.05 0.75 7.34
C VAL A 252 -44.56 -0.58 7.82
N CYS A 253 -44.18 -0.98 9.02
CA CYS A 253 -44.65 -2.20 9.67
C CYS A 253 -45.25 -1.88 11.02
N ARG A 254 -46.25 -2.70 11.40
CA ARG A 254 -46.91 -2.70 12.69
C ARG A 254 -46.76 -4.05 13.38
N TYR A 255 -46.63 -4.04 14.72
CA TYR A 255 -46.63 -5.24 15.52
C TYR A 255 -48.09 -5.70 15.76
N LYS A 256 -48.43 -6.93 15.35
CA LYS A 256 -49.74 -7.56 15.49
C LYS A 256 -49.56 -9.07 15.65
N ASN A 257 -50.32 -9.69 16.57
CA ASN A 257 -50.28 -11.14 16.78
C ASN A 257 -48.85 -11.69 16.94
N LYS A 258 -48.06 -11.08 17.84
CA LYS A 258 -46.67 -11.45 18.17
C LYS A 258 -45.68 -11.36 16.99
N LYS A 259 -46.05 -10.76 15.86
CA LYS A 259 -45.18 -10.59 14.69
C LYS A 259 -45.25 -9.20 14.06
N TRP A 260 -44.24 -8.81 13.31
CA TRP A 260 -44.23 -7.58 12.54
C TRP A 260 -44.89 -7.79 11.19
N VAL A 261 -45.95 -7.05 10.93
CA VAL A 261 -46.71 -7.13 9.68
C VAL A 261 -46.50 -5.84 8.90
N LYS A 262 -46.23 -5.97 7.60
CA LYS A 262 -46.15 -4.83 6.69
C LYS A 262 -47.52 -4.20 6.55
N VAL A 263 -47.60 -2.89 6.74
CA VAL A 263 -48.82 -2.08 6.61
C VAL A 263 -48.87 -1.47 5.21
N THR A 264 -47.78 -0.85 4.79
CA THR A 264 -47.71 -0.15 3.50
C THR A 264 -46.28 0.05 3.01
N THR A 265 -46.15 0.41 1.74
CA THR A 265 -44.95 1.01 1.16
C THR A 265 -45.35 2.36 0.57
N THR A 266 -44.67 3.44 0.96
CA THR A 266 -44.97 4.80 0.52
C THR A 266 -43.70 5.56 0.10
N GLY A 267 -43.77 6.42 -0.91
CA GLY A 267 -42.73 7.37 -1.26
C GLY A 267 -42.65 8.61 -0.34
N LYS A 268 -43.71 8.83 0.47
CA LYS A 268 -43.79 9.98 1.39
C LYS A 268 -43.03 9.68 2.68
N THR A 269 -42.65 10.72 3.42
CA THR A 269 -42.02 10.63 4.74
C THR A 269 -43.03 10.62 5.90
N SER A 270 -44.29 10.34 5.57
CA SER A 270 -45.38 10.19 6.55
C SER A 270 -46.41 9.17 6.09
N TYR A 271 -47.12 8.62 7.03
CA TYR A 271 -48.26 7.73 6.79
C TYR A 271 -49.34 7.91 7.85
N LYS A 272 -50.61 8.06 7.41
CA LYS A 272 -51.79 8.08 8.28
C LYS A 272 -52.35 6.68 8.36
N TYR A 273 -52.24 6.05 9.52
CA TYR A 273 -52.83 4.73 9.78
C TYR A 273 -54.23 4.90 10.40
N LYS A 274 -55.26 4.62 9.60
CA LYS A 274 -56.64 4.68 10.03
C LYS A 274 -57.03 3.42 10.84
N ASN A 275 -58.01 3.51 11.70
CA ASN A 275 -58.51 2.44 12.57
C ASN A 275 -57.34 1.79 13.38
N ALA A 276 -56.48 2.63 13.91
CA ALA A 276 -55.33 2.21 14.70
C ALA A 276 -55.81 1.70 16.09
N PRO A 277 -55.28 0.60 16.60
CA PRO A 277 -55.61 0.10 17.94
C PRO A 277 -55.15 1.10 19.00
N LYS A 278 -55.77 1.11 20.18
CA LYS A 278 -55.47 2.02 21.29
C LYS A 278 -53.99 2.07 21.59
N ASN A 279 -53.28 0.92 21.62
CA ASN A 279 -51.84 0.81 21.79
C ASN A 279 -51.25 0.18 20.55
N GLY A 280 -50.37 0.91 19.86
CA GLY A 280 -49.73 0.41 18.64
C GLY A 280 -48.19 0.55 18.66
N SER A 281 -47.50 -0.47 18.19
CA SER A 281 -46.04 -0.44 17.97
C SER A 281 -45.73 -0.46 16.47
N TYR A 282 -44.89 0.47 16.04
CA TYR A 282 -44.57 0.70 14.63
C TYR A 282 -43.07 0.74 14.43
N LYS A 283 -42.61 0.32 13.24
CA LYS A 283 -41.24 0.53 12.74
C LYS A 283 -41.28 0.82 11.25
N VAL A 284 -40.28 1.54 10.76
CA VAL A 284 -40.17 1.92 9.35
C VAL A 284 -38.74 1.69 8.88
N ARG A 285 -38.61 1.28 7.63
CA ARG A 285 -37.26 1.23 6.96
C ARG A 285 -37.34 1.91 5.60
N ALA A 286 -36.23 2.52 5.21
CA ALA A 286 -36.07 3.06 3.87
C ALA A 286 -35.83 1.93 2.87
N LEU A 287 -36.28 2.11 1.63
CA LEU A 287 -35.93 1.24 0.51
C LEU A 287 -35.63 2.06 -0.73
N LYS A 288 -34.77 1.50 -1.59
CA LYS A 288 -34.49 2.00 -2.92
C LYS A 288 -34.82 0.91 -3.94
N LYS A 289 -35.59 1.25 -4.96
CA LYS A 289 -35.80 0.39 -6.11
C LYS A 289 -34.59 0.54 -7.07
N SER A 290 -34.05 -0.56 -7.60
CA SER A 290 -33.00 -0.61 -8.59
C SER A 290 -33.38 -1.68 -9.61
N GLY A 291 -34.09 -1.28 -10.66
CA GLY A 291 -34.80 -2.21 -11.56
C GLY A 291 -35.79 -3.06 -10.78
N SER A 292 -35.81 -4.36 -10.97
CA SER A 292 -36.67 -5.33 -10.25
C SER A 292 -36.22 -5.57 -8.80
N LYS A 293 -35.00 -5.15 -8.41
CA LYS A 293 -34.46 -5.39 -7.06
C LYS A 293 -34.79 -4.26 -6.10
N LYS A 294 -35.08 -4.65 -4.84
CA LYS A 294 -35.28 -3.71 -3.73
C LYS A 294 -34.11 -3.81 -2.77
N ILE A 295 -33.50 -2.65 -2.46
CA ILE A 295 -32.44 -2.54 -1.46
C ILE A 295 -33.08 -1.91 -0.21
N TYR A 296 -33.01 -2.62 0.91
CA TYR A 296 -33.61 -2.18 2.17
C TYR A 296 -32.55 -1.65 3.12
N GLY A 297 -32.87 -0.55 3.80
CA GLY A 297 -32.17 -0.10 5.00
C GLY A 297 -32.57 -0.86 6.24
N SER A 298 -31.88 -0.63 7.34
CA SER A 298 -32.25 -1.14 8.66
C SER A 298 -33.58 -0.49 9.13
N PHE A 299 -34.38 -1.23 9.91
CA PHE A 299 -35.55 -0.68 10.55
C PHE A 299 -35.22 0.41 11.57
N SER A 300 -36.09 1.39 11.71
CA SER A 300 -36.08 2.37 12.80
C SER A 300 -36.12 1.69 14.17
N ALA A 301 -35.84 2.45 15.23
CA ALA A 301 -36.29 2.07 16.56
C ALA A 301 -37.83 1.87 16.57
N VAL A 302 -38.33 1.03 17.47
CA VAL A 302 -39.75 0.81 17.64
C VAL A 302 -40.40 2.08 18.21
N LYS A 303 -41.45 2.58 17.57
CA LYS A 303 -42.25 3.69 18.07
C LYS A 303 -43.57 3.14 18.65
N LYS A 304 -43.72 3.28 19.94
CA LYS A 304 -44.97 2.98 20.64
C LYS A 304 -45.84 4.24 20.65
N ILE A 305 -47.15 4.10 20.32
CA ILE A 305 -48.13 5.19 20.32
C ILE A 305 -49.36 4.67 21.05
N ARG A 306 -49.65 5.34 22.14
CA ARG A 306 -50.80 5.09 23.01
C ARG A 306 -51.97 5.95 22.60
#